data_3c66658a173561612480ee452c223869
#
_entry.id   3c66658a173561612480ee452c223869
#
_cell.length_a   1.000
_cell.length_b   1.000
_cell.length_c   1.000
_cell.angle_alpha   90.00
_cell.angle_beta   90.00
_cell.angle_gamma   90.00
#
_symmetry.space_group_name_H-M   'P 1'
#
loop_
_entity.id
_entity.type
_entity.pdbx_description
1 polymer ?
#
loop_
_entity_poly.entity_id
_entity_poly.type
_entity_poly.pdbx_seq_one_letter_code
_entity_poly.pdbx_strand_id
1 'polypeptide(L)'
;MSKIRWLLAALGVAVIGLVPVVAANSSASADPGLILKFNVMTPVTGPYTGASNPIREVPGGGLPWIITAGTGSLTRDGHVLIHVRGLVLADEAPVPPNLQGINPIPDFTAIVSCQTIGAGGTATVTNVSTGQFPASTAGNADINARVTLPQPCIAPIVFVFGAPNVGWFAATGS
;
A
#
# COMPACT_ATOMS: atom_id res chain seq x y z
N MET A 1 1.44 -56.90 -80.35
CA MET A 1 1.14 -57.47 -79.06
C MET A 1 1.66 -56.49 -78.02
N SER A 2 0.81 -55.56 -77.56
CA SER A 2 1.12 -54.45 -76.68
C SER A 2 0.76 -54.79 -75.26
N LYS A 3 1.70 -54.71 -74.35
CA LYS A 3 1.44 -54.88 -72.89
C LYS A 3 1.38 -53.47 -72.24
N ILE A 4 0.18 -53.07 -71.90
CA ILE A 4 -0.09 -51.85 -71.12
C ILE A 4 0.21 -52.12 -69.65
N ARG A 5 1.15 -51.37 -69.05
CA ARG A 5 1.46 -51.37 -67.64
C ARG A 5 0.70 -50.23 -66.96
N TRP A 6 -0.18 -50.55 -66.03
CA TRP A 6 -0.87 -49.57 -65.17
C TRP A 6 0.03 -49.14 -64.03
N LEU A 7 0.29 -47.85 -63.95
CA LEU A 7 0.96 -47.23 -62.77
C LEU A 7 -0.12 -46.72 -61.84
N LEU A 8 -0.24 -47.30 -60.65
CA LEU A 8 -1.09 -46.82 -59.58
C LEU A 8 -0.34 -45.68 -58.86
N ALA A 9 -0.83 -44.46 -58.98
CA ALA A 9 -0.36 -43.33 -58.19
C ALA A 9 -1.11 -43.33 -56.87
N ALA A 10 -0.38 -43.53 -55.74
CA ALA A 10 -0.91 -43.42 -54.40
C ALA A 10 -0.90 -41.92 -53.99
N LEU A 11 -2.06 -41.32 -53.86
CA LEU A 11 -2.25 -39.99 -53.23
C LEU A 11 -2.11 -40.16 -51.71
N GLY A 12 -1.01 -39.66 -51.13
CA GLY A 12 -0.87 -39.49 -49.70
C GLY A 12 -1.58 -38.23 -49.26
N VAL A 13 -2.64 -38.37 -48.49
CA VAL A 13 -3.32 -37.23 -47.80
C VAL A 13 -2.56 -36.94 -46.53
N ALA A 14 -1.86 -35.80 -46.50
CA ALA A 14 -1.26 -35.30 -45.27
C ALA A 14 -2.32 -34.57 -44.45
N VAL A 15 -2.76 -35.17 -43.36
CA VAL A 15 -3.63 -34.50 -42.37
C VAL A 15 -2.76 -33.60 -41.50
N ILE A 16 -2.81 -32.29 -41.76
CA ILE A 16 -2.19 -31.28 -40.89
C ILE A 16 -3.13 -31.07 -39.73
N GLY A 17 -2.81 -31.67 -38.56
CA GLY A 17 -3.54 -31.45 -37.34
C GLY A 17 -3.31 -30.02 -36.84
N LEU A 18 -4.33 -29.15 -36.91
CA LEU A 18 -4.35 -27.89 -36.19
C LEU A 18 -4.48 -28.20 -34.69
N VAL A 19 -3.40 -27.97 -33.94
CA VAL A 19 -3.44 -27.93 -32.48
C VAL A 19 -3.94 -26.55 -32.05
N PRO A 20 -5.10 -26.42 -31.38
CA PRO A 20 -5.53 -25.12 -30.87
C PRO A 20 -4.60 -24.71 -29.74
N VAL A 21 -3.84 -23.64 -29.94
CA VAL A 21 -3.09 -22.95 -28.86
C VAL A 21 -4.14 -22.25 -28.01
N VAL A 22 -4.52 -22.85 -26.90
CA VAL A 22 -5.33 -22.18 -25.86
C VAL A 22 -4.39 -21.20 -25.15
N ALA A 23 -4.43 -19.93 -25.54
CA ALA A 23 -3.80 -18.86 -24.79
C ALA A 23 -4.56 -18.75 -23.45
N ALA A 24 -3.95 -19.25 -22.38
CA ALA A 24 -4.44 -18.99 -21.03
C ALA A 24 -4.22 -17.51 -20.72
N ASN A 25 -5.25 -16.70 -20.93
CA ASN A 25 -5.29 -15.34 -20.42
C ASN A 25 -5.39 -15.42 -18.91
N SER A 26 -4.24 -15.35 -18.22
CA SER A 26 -4.19 -15.10 -16.80
C SER A 26 -4.62 -13.63 -16.58
N SER A 27 -5.92 -13.39 -16.55
CA SER A 27 -6.46 -12.14 -16.03
C SER A 27 -6.08 -12.10 -14.56
N ALA A 28 -5.08 -11.30 -14.20
CA ALA A 28 -4.88 -10.90 -12.82
C ALA A 28 -6.17 -10.18 -12.41
N SER A 29 -7.05 -10.88 -11.70
CA SER A 29 -8.23 -10.26 -11.10
C SER A 29 -7.71 -9.24 -10.10
N ALA A 30 -7.72 -7.95 -10.47
CA ALA A 30 -7.61 -6.90 -9.48
C ALA A 30 -8.73 -7.14 -8.47
N ASP A 31 -8.41 -7.23 -7.19
CA ASP A 31 -9.42 -7.35 -6.14
C ASP A 31 -10.36 -6.13 -6.27
N PRO A 32 -11.64 -6.33 -6.64
CA PRO A 32 -12.56 -5.20 -6.90
C PRO A 32 -12.82 -4.33 -5.68
N GLY A 33 -12.40 -4.78 -4.50
CA GLY A 33 -12.45 -4.02 -3.26
C GLY A 33 -11.19 -3.20 -2.96
N LEU A 34 -10.07 -3.47 -3.60
CA LEU A 34 -8.79 -2.81 -3.31
C LEU A 34 -8.75 -1.39 -3.89
N ILE A 35 -8.49 -0.37 -3.08
CA ILE A 35 -8.34 1.03 -3.49
C ILE A 35 -6.92 1.59 -3.29
N LEU A 36 -6.12 0.95 -2.44
CA LEU A 36 -4.71 1.26 -2.27
C LEU A 36 -3.96 -0.02 -1.91
N LYS A 37 -2.83 -0.26 -2.58
CA LYS A 37 -1.81 -1.23 -2.19
C LYS A 37 -0.47 -0.55 -2.21
N PHE A 38 0.32 -0.74 -1.17
CA PHE A 38 1.65 -0.15 -1.05
C PHE A 38 2.64 -1.17 -0.50
N ASN A 39 3.88 -1.04 -0.91
CA ASN A 39 5.00 -1.87 -0.48
C ASN A 39 6.16 -1.04 0.06
N VAL A 40 5.93 0.27 0.22
CA VAL A 40 6.85 1.23 0.80
C VAL A 40 6.06 2.31 1.56
N MET A 41 6.64 2.80 2.64
CA MET A 41 6.23 4.02 3.34
C MET A 41 7.45 4.92 3.52
N THR A 42 7.23 6.22 3.41
CA THR A 42 8.27 7.24 3.62
C THR A 42 8.22 7.71 5.07
N PRO A 43 9.33 7.64 5.83
CA PRO A 43 9.35 8.15 7.18
C PRO A 43 9.36 9.68 7.22
N VAL A 44 8.89 10.26 8.33
CA VAL A 44 8.92 11.71 8.54
C VAL A 44 10.36 12.19 8.75
N THR A 45 10.79 13.13 7.90
CA THR A 45 12.13 13.72 7.96
C THR A 45 12.11 15.18 7.49
N GLY A 46 13.20 15.90 7.75
CA GLY A 46 13.43 17.24 7.23
C GLY A 46 12.28 18.21 7.53
N PRO A 47 11.77 18.94 6.51
CA PRO A 47 10.77 19.99 6.71
C PRO A 47 9.40 19.49 7.15
N TYR A 48 9.15 18.18 7.05
CA TYR A 48 7.90 17.56 7.48
C TYR A 48 7.89 17.17 8.96
N THR A 49 9.02 17.31 9.66
CA THR A 49 9.08 17.12 11.12
C THR A 49 8.32 18.25 11.82
N GLY A 50 7.42 17.88 12.74
CA GLY A 50 6.59 18.83 13.47
C GLY A 50 5.38 19.34 12.68
N ALA A 51 4.80 20.44 13.14
CA ALA A 51 3.51 20.94 12.66
C ALA A 51 3.60 21.95 11.50
N SER A 52 4.80 22.36 11.08
CA SER A 52 4.96 23.45 10.13
C SER A 52 4.51 23.12 8.70
N ASN A 53 4.62 21.84 8.31
CA ASN A 53 4.24 21.35 6.98
C ASN A 53 3.34 20.12 7.08
N PRO A 54 2.08 20.28 7.52
CA PRO A 54 1.16 19.16 7.62
C PRO A 54 0.80 18.63 6.22
N ILE A 55 0.69 17.31 6.09
CA ILE A 55 0.13 16.67 4.89
C ILE A 55 -1.35 16.43 5.13
N ARG A 56 -2.23 17.07 4.36
CA ARG A 56 -3.68 16.96 4.50
C ARG A 56 -4.15 17.16 5.96
N GLU A 57 -3.66 18.23 6.58
CA GLU A 57 -3.95 18.62 7.97
C GLU A 57 -3.36 17.68 9.04
N VAL A 58 -2.64 16.62 8.64
CA VAL A 58 -1.97 15.71 9.58
C VAL A 58 -0.54 16.19 9.80
N PRO A 59 -0.18 16.65 11.01
CA PRO A 59 1.17 17.12 11.32
C PRO A 59 2.15 15.94 11.39
N GLY A 60 3.42 16.20 11.09
CA GLY A 60 4.49 15.23 11.27
C GLY A 60 4.88 15.06 12.74
N GLY A 61 5.54 13.96 13.06
CA GLY A 61 6.18 13.74 14.35
C GLY A 61 7.25 14.78 14.64
N GLY A 62 7.48 15.09 15.92
CA GLY A 62 8.39 16.17 16.35
C GLY A 62 9.88 15.88 16.12
N LEU A 63 10.25 14.65 15.82
CA LEU A 63 11.62 14.20 15.55
C LEU A 63 11.64 13.40 14.24
N PRO A 64 12.82 13.30 13.58
CA PRO A 64 12.97 12.47 12.38
C PRO A 64 12.92 10.97 12.72
N TRP A 65 12.29 10.21 11.83
CA TRP A 65 12.16 8.76 11.92
C TRP A 65 12.82 8.08 10.73
N ILE A 66 13.13 6.80 10.89
CA ILE A 66 13.53 5.88 9.83
C ILE A 66 12.62 4.66 9.84
N ILE A 67 12.52 3.98 8.71
CA ILE A 67 11.71 2.76 8.55
C ILE A 67 12.47 1.74 7.70
N THR A 68 12.41 0.47 8.10
CA THR A 68 13.01 -0.62 7.31
C THR A 68 12.04 -1.10 6.23
N ALA A 69 10.76 -1.29 6.59
CA ALA A 69 9.72 -1.68 5.65
C ALA A 69 8.33 -1.22 6.14
N GLY A 70 7.51 -0.79 5.20
CA GLY A 70 6.10 -0.47 5.43
C GLY A 70 5.28 -0.97 4.24
N THR A 71 4.45 -2.01 4.45
CA THR A 71 3.63 -2.59 3.39
C THR A 71 2.18 -2.68 3.84
N GLY A 72 1.24 -2.69 2.90
CA GLY A 72 -0.14 -2.83 3.29
C GLY A 72 -1.15 -2.62 2.15
N SER A 73 -2.41 -2.56 2.57
CA SER A 73 -3.53 -2.37 1.66
C SER A 73 -4.70 -1.66 2.35
N LEU A 74 -5.52 -1.03 1.54
CA LEU A 74 -6.80 -0.43 1.91
C LEU A 74 -7.84 -0.88 0.91
N THR A 75 -8.96 -1.38 1.41
CA THR A 75 -10.10 -1.78 0.58
C THR A 75 -11.21 -0.73 0.64
N ARG A 76 -12.12 -0.76 -0.32
CA ARG A 76 -13.26 0.17 -0.44
C ARG A 76 -14.19 0.14 0.78
N ASP A 77 -14.32 -1.01 1.42
CA ASP A 77 -15.11 -1.22 2.63
C ASP A 77 -14.38 -0.81 3.91
N GLY A 78 -13.21 -0.16 3.78
CA GLY A 78 -12.43 0.41 4.87
C GLY A 78 -11.55 -0.57 5.62
N HIS A 79 -11.30 -1.78 5.11
CA HIS A 79 -10.34 -2.68 5.72
C HIS A 79 -8.92 -2.17 5.47
N VAL A 80 -8.19 -1.88 6.55
CA VAL A 80 -6.81 -1.41 6.58
C VAL A 80 -5.92 -2.52 7.10
N LEU A 81 -4.94 -2.92 6.31
CA LEU A 81 -3.90 -3.86 6.72
C LEU A 81 -2.54 -3.20 6.50
N ILE A 82 -1.72 -3.10 7.55
CA ILE A 82 -0.38 -2.51 7.49
C ILE A 82 0.58 -3.37 8.28
N HIS A 83 1.72 -3.68 7.66
CA HIS A 83 2.87 -4.29 8.31
C HIS A 83 4.00 -3.27 8.39
N VAL A 84 4.31 -2.82 9.60
CA VAL A 84 5.40 -1.87 9.89
C VAL A 84 6.57 -2.64 10.47
N ARG A 85 7.78 -2.38 9.96
CA ARG A 85 9.01 -2.99 10.46
C ARG A 85 10.10 -1.94 10.58
N GLY A 86 10.72 -1.86 11.74
CA GLY A 86 11.84 -0.98 12.01
C GLY A 86 11.50 0.51 11.92
N LEU A 87 10.28 0.90 12.30
CA LEU A 87 9.90 2.32 12.40
C LEU A 87 10.38 2.86 13.75
N VAL A 88 11.54 3.50 13.73
CA VAL A 88 12.25 4.00 14.92
C VAL A 88 12.73 5.43 14.71
N LEU A 89 13.06 6.12 15.78
CA LEU A 89 13.69 7.43 15.68
C LEU A 89 15.05 7.32 14.95
N ALA A 90 15.37 8.35 14.16
CA ALA A 90 16.62 8.39 13.40
C ALA A 90 17.85 8.31 14.32
N ASP A 91 18.96 7.78 13.78
CA ASP A 91 20.22 7.60 14.51
C ASP A 91 21.13 8.82 14.37
N GLU A 92 20.55 10.02 14.45
CA GLU A 92 21.23 11.28 14.25
C GLU A 92 20.54 12.44 15.01
N ALA A 93 21.26 13.56 15.17
CA ALA A 93 20.65 14.79 15.68
C ALA A 93 19.50 15.26 14.78
N PRO A 94 18.41 15.81 15.34
CA PRO A 94 18.22 16.27 16.72
C PRO A 94 17.68 15.20 17.70
N VAL A 95 17.67 13.92 17.33
CA VAL A 95 17.20 12.85 18.21
C VAL A 95 18.18 12.71 19.40
N PRO A 96 17.71 12.74 20.66
CA PRO A 96 18.54 12.52 21.82
C PRO A 96 19.26 11.16 21.75
N PRO A 97 20.56 11.05 22.09
CA PRO A 97 21.35 9.82 21.93
C PRO A 97 20.73 8.57 22.57
N ASN A 98 20.02 8.72 23.68
CA ASN A 98 19.36 7.62 24.37
C ASN A 98 18.03 7.16 23.71
N LEU A 99 17.57 7.86 22.67
CA LEU A 99 16.36 7.53 21.91
C LEU A 99 16.67 7.13 20.47
N GLN A 100 17.91 7.28 20.01
CA GLN A 100 18.32 6.93 18.65
C GLN A 100 18.14 5.42 18.39
N GLY A 101 17.63 5.08 17.22
CA GLY A 101 17.44 3.70 16.79
C GLY A 101 16.36 2.92 17.54
N ILE A 102 15.55 3.58 18.38
CA ILE A 102 14.46 2.91 19.10
C ILE A 102 13.11 3.58 18.84
N ASN A 103 12.04 2.81 19.02
CA ASN A 103 10.69 3.32 19.08
C ASN A 103 10.29 3.52 20.56
N PRO A 104 10.08 4.78 21.01
CA PRO A 104 9.62 5.05 22.38
C PRO A 104 8.09 5.01 22.52
N ILE A 105 7.35 4.77 21.44
CA ILE A 105 5.88 4.81 21.40
C ILE A 105 5.34 3.39 21.54
N PRO A 106 4.54 3.08 22.58
CA PRO A 106 4.08 1.72 22.83
C PRO A 106 3.03 1.22 21.83
N ASP A 107 2.28 2.15 21.22
CA ASP A 107 1.19 1.82 20.30
C ASP A 107 1.24 2.71 19.07
N PHE A 108 1.00 2.12 17.88
CA PHE A 108 0.77 2.84 16.65
C PHE A 108 -0.73 2.85 16.29
N THR A 109 -1.13 3.92 15.63
CA THR A 109 -2.46 4.12 15.04
C THR A 109 -2.26 4.37 13.55
N ALA A 110 -3.20 3.98 12.70
CA ALA A 110 -3.21 4.43 11.31
C ALA A 110 -4.26 5.53 11.10
N ILE A 111 -3.93 6.50 10.27
CA ILE A 111 -4.87 7.48 9.71
C ILE A 111 -4.99 7.22 8.22
N VAL A 112 -6.22 7.06 7.74
CA VAL A 112 -6.54 7.08 6.31
C VAL A 112 -7.07 8.47 5.96
N SER A 113 -6.34 9.17 5.10
CA SER A 113 -6.70 10.49 4.59
C SER A 113 -7.25 10.36 3.18
N CYS A 114 -8.48 10.76 2.96
CA CYS A 114 -9.13 10.75 1.65
C CYS A 114 -9.43 12.19 1.20
N GLN A 115 -9.22 12.46 -0.08
CA GLN A 115 -9.95 13.57 -0.73
C GLN A 115 -11.37 13.10 -1.01
N THR A 116 -12.35 13.95 -0.71
CA THR A 116 -13.76 13.64 -0.87
C THR A 116 -14.54 14.88 -1.27
N ILE A 117 -15.84 14.73 -1.44
CA ILE A 117 -16.75 15.84 -1.76
C ILE A 117 -17.55 16.13 -0.50
N GLY A 118 -17.37 17.33 0.04
CA GLY A 118 -18.11 17.83 1.19
C GLY A 118 -19.49 18.37 0.85
N ALA A 119 -20.15 18.93 1.83
CA ALA A 119 -21.43 19.61 1.65
C ALA A 119 -21.31 20.73 0.60
N GLY A 120 -22.28 20.83 -0.30
CA GLY A 120 -22.26 21.81 -1.38
C GLY A 120 -21.37 21.46 -2.58
N GLY A 121 -20.82 20.23 -2.66
CA GLY A 121 -20.05 19.76 -3.82
C GLY A 121 -18.60 20.25 -3.85
N THR A 122 -18.08 20.81 -2.75
CA THR A 122 -16.69 21.27 -2.64
C THR A 122 -15.74 20.13 -2.30
N ALA A 123 -14.54 20.14 -2.92
CA ALA A 123 -13.48 19.20 -2.54
C ALA A 123 -13.02 19.47 -1.10
N THR A 124 -12.88 18.42 -0.31
CA THR A 124 -12.44 18.48 1.07
C THR A 124 -11.55 17.30 1.42
N VAL A 125 -10.86 17.37 2.56
CA VAL A 125 -10.08 16.27 3.12
C VAL A 125 -10.85 15.68 4.31
N THR A 126 -10.88 14.36 4.39
CA THR A 126 -11.41 13.65 5.56
C THR A 126 -10.37 12.65 6.04
N ASN A 127 -10.03 12.76 7.32
CA ASN A 127 -9.08 11.91 8.02
C ASN A 127 -9.85 10.98 8.97
N VAL A 128 -9.67 9.67 8.80
CA VAL A 128 -10.29 8.65 9.66
C VAL A 128 -9.20 7.80 10.31
N SER A 129 -9.33 7.53 11.61
CA SER A 129 -8.31 6.84 12.40
C SER A 129 -8.76 5.43 12.76
N THR A 130 -7.81 4.52 12.86
CA THR A 130 -7.99 3.21 13.49
C THR A 130 -7.90 3.32 15.01
N GLY A 131 -8.13 2.21 15.73
CA GLY A 131 -7.68 2.06 17.10
C GLY A 131 -6.14 1.95 17.19
N GLN A 132 -5.66 1.74 18.41
CA GLN A 132 -4.25 1.55 18.74
C GLN A 132 -3.84 0.09 18.56
N PHE A 133 -2.60 -0.14 18.11
CA PHE A 133 -2.01 -1.45 17.92
C PHE A 133 -0.63 -1.47 18.56
N PRO A 134 -0.32 -2.53 19.34
CA PRO A 134 0.98 -2.62 20.02
C PRO A 134 2.15 -2.50 19.06
N ALA A 135 3.12 -1.68 19.44
CA ALA A 135 4.37 -1.47 18.71
C ALA A 135 5.56 -1.83 19.62
N SER A 136 6.50 -2.62 19.07
CA SER A 136 7.70 -2.96 19.82
C SER A 136 8.69 -1.79 19.87
N THR A 137 9.63 -1.83 20.80
CA THR A 137 10.76 -0.86 20.85
C THR A 137 11.65 -0.91 19.61
N ALA A 138 11.63 -2.03 18.86
CA ALA A 138 12.27 -2.14 17.55
C ALA A 138 11.41 -1.57 16.40
N GLY A 139 10.30 -0.91 16.69
CA GLY A 139 9.44 -0.27 15.70
C GLY A 139 8.63 -1.24 14.82
N ASN A 140 8.28 -2.41 15.34
CA ASN A 140 7.46 -3.39 14.61
C ASN A 140 6.03 -3.33 15.11
N ALA A 141 5.08 -3.28 14.17
CA ALA A 141 3.64 -3.35 14.45
C ALA A 141 2.89 -3.96 13.28
N ASP A 142 1.78 -4.62 13.57
CA ASP A 142 0.82 -5.10 12.59
C ASP A 142 -0.54 -4.47 12.89
N ILE A 143 -1.03 -3.64 11.96
CA ILE A 143 -2.30 -2.93 12.07
C ILE A 143 -3.32 -3.65 11.19
N ASN A 144 -4.37 -4.17 11.78
CA ASN A 144 -5.47 -4.81 11.07
C ASN A 144 -6.77 -4.25 11.64
N ALA A 145 -7.41 -3.35 10.88
CA ALA A 145 -8.57 -2.61 11.33
C ALA A 145 -9.59 -2.39 10.22
N ARG A 146 -10.76 -1.95 10.62
CA ARG A 146 -11.79 -1.46 9.72
C ARG A 146 -12.20 -0.05 10.14
N VAL A 147 -12.20 0.87 9.16
CA VAL A 147 -12.60 2.27 9.35
C VAL A 147 -13.75 2.62 8.40
N THR A 148 -14.56 3.60 8.74
CA THR A 148 -15.60 4.11 7.83
C THR A 148 -15.01 5.18 6.95
N LEU A 149 -14.81 4.85 5.67
CA LEU A 149 -14.28 5.79 4.68
C LEU A 149 -15.37 6.75 4.18
N PRO A 150 -15.01 8.02 3.87
CA PRO A 150 -15.91 8.91 3.14
C PRO A 150 -16.16 8.36 1.72
N GLN A 151 -17.30 8.73 1.16
CA GLN A 151 -17.66 8.36 -0.22
C GLN A 151 -17.85 9.60 -1.09
N PRO A 152 -17.01 9.78 -2.13
CA PRO A 152 -15.88 8.94 -2.55
C PRO A 152 -14.65 9.10 -1.64
N CYS A 153 -13.78 8.10 -1.59
CA CYS A 153 -12.41 8.22 -1.05
C CYS A 153 -11.45 8.25 -2.26
N ILE A 154 -10.92 9.42 -2.57
CA ILE A 154 -10.06 9.67 -3.73
C ILE A 154 -8.63 9.87 -3.27
N ALA A 155 -7.66 9.29 -3.99
CA ALA A 155 -6.23 9.40 -3.73
C ALA A 155 -5.90 9.19 -2.23
N PRO A 156 -6.24 8.04 -1.63
CA PRO A 156 -6.00 7.80 -0.21
C PRO A 156 -4.51 7.85 0.13
N ILE A 157 -4.19 8.47 1.28
CA ILE A 157 -2.89 8.39 1.94
C ILE A 157 -3.11 7.66 3.26
N VAL A 158 -2.22 6.73 3.57
CA VAL A 158 -2.21 6.05 4.87
C VAL A 158 -1.00 6.52 5.66
N PHE A 159 -1.22 7.00 6.87
CA PHE A 159 -0.19 7.38 7.81
C PHE A 159 -0.11 6.37 8.95
N VAL A 160 1.10 6.08 9.41
CA VAL A 160 1.35 5.48 10.73
C VAL A 160 1.65 6.62 11.69
N PHE A 161 0.95 6.63 12.82
CA PHE A 161 0.84 7.74 13.74
C PHE A 161 1.06 7.27 15.18
N GLY A 162 1.61 8.11 16.03
CA GLY A 162 1.67 7.85 17.47
C GLY A 162 0.38 8.26 18.17
N ALA A 163 -0.04 7.50 19.18
CA ALA A 163 -1.23 7.85 19.98
C ALA A 163 -0.96 9.04 20.93
N PRO A 164 -2.01 9.73 21.37
CA PRO A 164 -2.75 10.69 20.58
C PRO A 164 -1.96 12.01 20.40
N ASN A 165 -2.07 12.64 19.24
CA ASN A 165 -1.52 13.97 18.92
C ASN A 165 0.03 14.09 18.76
N VAL A 166 0.73 13.00 18.53
CA VAL A 166 2.19 13.00 18.38
C VAL A 166 2.66 13.29 16.95
N GLY A 167 1.76 13.22 15.96
CA GLY A 167 2.06 13.38 14.54
C GLY A 167 2.38 12.05 13.84
N TRP A 168 2.40 12.07 12.49
CA TRP A 168 2.70 10.90 11.70
C TRP A 168 4.20 10.60 11.67
N PHE A 169 4.55 9.32 11.66
CA PHE A 169 5.93 8.82 11.62
C PHE A 169 6.31 8.25 10.26
N ALA A 170 5.35 7.66 9.54
CA ALA A 170 5.52 7.19 8.18
C ALA A 170 4.22 7.37 7.38
N ALA A 171 4.34 7.62 6.07
CA ALA A 171 3.21 7.83 5.16
C ALA A 171 3.41 7.07 3.84
N THR A 172 2.29 6.68 3.20
CA THR A 172 2.29 6.18 1.82
C THR A 172 2.33 7.36 0.85
N GLY A 173 2.70 7.09 -0.42
CA GLY A 173 2.51 8.08 -1.49
C GLY A 173 3.76 8.87 -1.85
N SER A 174 4.89 8.21 -1.93
CA SER A 174 6.09 8.70 -2.63
C SER A 174 6.27 7.98 -3.95
#